data_66091dad54b78088234e81ec5c539a52
#
_entry.id   66091dad54b78088234e81ec5c539a52
#
_cell.length_a   1.000
_cell.length_b   1.000
_cell.length_c   1.000
_cell.angle_alpha   90.00
_cell.angle_beta   90.00
_cell.angle_gamma   90.00
#
_symmetry.space_group_name_H-M   'P 1'
#
loop_
_entity.id
_entity.type
_entity.pdbx_description
1 polymer ?
#
loop_
_entity_poly.entity_id
_entity_poly.type
_entity_poly.pdbx_seq_one_letter_code
_entity_poly.pdbx_strand_id
1 'polypeptide(L)'
;AGGGGKGMRVARNDEECADGFERASKEAKSAFGDDRILIEKFTEEPRHIEIQVLADSHGNCIYLNERECSLQRRHQKVIEESPSPFLDAETRKAMGEQAVALAKAVDYESAGTVEFIVDQERNFYFLEMNTRLQVEHPVTELTTGVDLVELMIKVAAGEKLPLAQKDVGINGWSIEARVYAEDPFRNFLPSTGRLVYYRPPAEDDHVRVDTGVYEGGEVSMYYDPIVAKLVTWGEDREQAIEKMRAALDKFIVRGIQTNIAFLAALVAHERYVTGNISTNTIAEEYPEGFHPADVPHEDPAVVMAVVGSMVRKYRDRAALVEGQLPGHQREVPADWVVVDGDEYHPINVVPMEGGHDVVHDGSTYAVRSDWEFGQQLFNGTVNGEEVHVQVTRDGQIYTLARGGSE
;
A
#
# COMPACT_ATOMS: atom_id res chain seq x y z
N ALA A 1 29.44 11.47 6.86
CA ALA A 1 28.74 10.85 7.97
C ALA A 1 27.25 11.21 7.86
N GLY A 2 26.37 10.23 7.91
CA GLY A 2 24.91 10.40 7.78
C GLY A 2 24.31 9.32 6.89
N GLY A 3 22.98 9.21 6.88
CA GLY A 3 22.23 8.25 6.07
C GLY A 3 20.78 8.69 5.90
N GLY A 4 20.01 7.98 5.05
CA GLY A 4 18.59 8.24 4.82
C GLY A 4 18.30 9.60 4.16
N GLY A 5 19.22 10.13 3.33
CA GLY A 5 19.01 11.37 2.56
C GLY A 5 19.06 12.67 3.37
N LYS A 6 19.29 12.60 4.69
CA LYS A 6 19.35 13.79 5.53
C LYS A 6 20.61 14.60 5.26
N GLY A 7 20.45 15.90 4.96
CA GLY A 7 21.55 16.79 4.64
C GLY A 7 21.99 16.78 3.16
N MET A 8 21.40 15.92 2.33
CA MET A 8 21.66 15.91 0.89
C MET A 8 21.22 17.22 0.23
N ARG A 9 21.96 17.64 -0.79
CA ARG A 9 21.69 18.84 -1.59
C ARG A 9 21.91 18.54 -3.05
N VAL A 10 20.95 18.91 -3.89
CA VAL A 10 21.11 18.86 -5.35
C VAL A 10 21.67 20.19 -5.82
N ALA A 11 22.68 20.13 -6.68
CA ALA A 11 23.28 21.30 -7.30
C ALA A 11 23.22 21.15 -8.81
N ARG A 12 22.69 22.15 -9.52
CA ARG A 12 22.51 22.14 -10.98
C ARG A 12 23.52 23.06 -11.71
N ASN A 13 24.29 23.79 -10.94
CA ASN A 13 25.33 24.71 -11.43
C ASN A 13 26.43 24.88 -10.38
N ASP A 14 27.52 25.54 -10.77
CA ASP A 14 28.70 25.72 -9.93
C ASP A 14 28.42 26.54 -8.65
N GLU A 15 27.54 27.54 -8.72
CA GLU A 15 27.19 28.39 -7.58
C GLU A 15 26.40 27.59 -6.54
N GLU A 16 25.39 26.85 -6.98
CA GLU A 16 24.61 25.93 -6.12
C GLU A 16 25.49 24.83 -5.52
N CYS A 17 26.49 24.36 -6.30
CA CYS A 17 27.42 23.34 -5.82
C CYS A 17 28.30 23.89 -4.69
N ALA A 18 28.81 25.07 -4.83
CA ALA A 18 29.66 25.72 -3.80
C ALA A 18 28.86 26.01 -2.51
N ASP A 19 27.68 26.60 -2.63
CA ASP A 19 26.79 26.90 -1.48
C ASP A 19 26.31 25.59 -0.82
N GLY A 20 25.87 24.61 -1.61
CA GLY A 20 25.40 23.30 -1.13
C GLY A 20 26.48 22.52 -0.38
N PHE A 21 27.74 22.55 -0.90
CA PHE A 21 28.88 21.91 -0.25
C PHE A 21 29.17 22.54 1.12
N GLU A 22 29.23 23.87 1.16
CA GLU A 22 29.53 24.61 2.42
C GLU A 22 28.46 24.33 3.49
N ARG A 23 27.16 24.36 3.12
CA ARG A 23 26.06 24.09 4.04
C ARG A 23 26.04 22.65 4.50
N ALA A 24 26.20 21.69 3.58
CA ALA A 24 26.21 20.26 3.93
C ALA A 24 27.40 19.93 4.85
N SER A 25 28.58 20.51 4.60
CA SER A 25 29.77 20.32 5.43
C SER A 25 29.58 20.85 6.85
N LYS A 26 29.01 22.06 7.00
CA LYS A 26 28.70 22.64 8.31
C LYS A 26 27.67 21.82 9.09
N GLU A 27 26.64 21.35 8.40
CA GLU A 27 25.59 20.51 8.98
C GLU A 27 26.16 19.15 9.44
N ALA A 28 26.95 18.50 8.59
CA ALA A 28 27.61 17.24 8.93
C ALA A 28 28.56 17.39 10.13
N LYS A 29 29.35 18.45 10.16
CA LYS A 29 30.21 18.77 11.29
C LYS A 29 29.44 18.91 12.59
N SER A 30 28.33 19.65 12.54
CA SER A 30 27.50 19.91 13.74
C SER A 30 26.77 18.65 14.22
N ALA A 31 26.25 17.86 13.29
CA ALA A 31 25.40 16.70 13.62
C ALA A 31 26.22 15.44 13.95
N PHE A 32 27.37 15.24 13.29
CA PHE A 32 28.13 13.98 13.34
C PHE A 32 29.60 14.17 13.75
N GLY A 33 30.06 15.41 13.90
CA GLY A 33 31.46 15.71 14.22
C GLY A 33 32.44 15.53 13.05
N ASP A 34 31.96 15.18 11.85
CA ASP A 34 32.72 14.93 10.64
C ASP A 34 32.18 15.81 9.49
N ASP A 35 33.07 16.52 8.79
CA ASP A 35 32.75 17.48 7.75
C ASP A 35 33.00 16.93 6.32
N ARG A 36 33.39 15.68 6.18
CA ARG A 36 33.61 15.06 4.88
C ARG A 36 32.29 14.89 4.12
N ILE A 37 32.32 15.29 2.84
CA ILE A 37 31.17 15.24 1.94
C ILE A 37 31.46 14.28 0.81
N LEU A 38 30.47 13.45 0.47
CA LEU A 38 30.42 12.65 -0.75
C LEU A 38 29.71 13.49 -1.83
N ILE A 39 30.28 13.53 -3.01
CA ILE A 39 29.68 14.17 -4.20
C ILE A 39 29.41 13.07 -5.21
N GLU A 40 28.16 13.02 -5.65
CA GLU A 40 27.67 12.03 -6.61
C GLU A 40 27.03 12.74 -7.80
N LYS A 41 27.04 12.07 -8.96
CA LYS A 41 26.29 12.54 -10.12
C LYS A 41 24.79 12.40 -9.82
N PHE A 42 24.05 13.50 -9.98
CA PHE A 42 22.61 13.49 -9.88
C PHE A 42 21.98 12.86 -11.15
N THR A 43 21.09 11.92 -10.97
CA THR A 43 20.29 11.32 -12.05
C THR A 43 18.91 11.93 -12.03
N GLU A 44 18.43 12.42 -13.17
CA GLU A 44 17.09 12.99 -13.29
C GLU A 44 16.06 11.87 -13.44
N GLU A 45 14.90 12.04 -12.82
CA GLU A 45 13.78 11.06 -12.82
C GLU A 45 14.23 9.61 -12.57
N PRO A 46 15.05 9.36 -11.54
CA PRO A 46 15.62 8.04 -11.33
C PRO A 46 14.57 7.07 -10.82
N ARG A 47 14.79 5.79 -11.09
CA ARG A 47 14.14 4.71 -10.37
C ARG A 47 15.05 4.20 -9.26
N HIS A 48 14.44 3.84 -8.15
CA HIS A 48 15.09 3.12 -7.07
C HIS A 48 14.75 1.65 -7.18
N ILE A 49 15.69 0.87 -7.67
CA ILE A 49 15.53 -0.55 -7.86
C ILE A 49 16.61 -1.28 -7.07
N GLU A 50 16.24 -2.35 -6.41
CA GLU A 50 17.13 -3.06 -5.52
C GLU A 50 17.14 -4.56 -5.80
N ILE A 51 18.26 -5.21 -5.54
CA ILE A 51 18.45 -6.64 -5.74
C ILE A 51 18.58 -7.34 -4.38
N GLN A 52 17.68 -8.28 -4.12
CA GLN A 52 17.79 -9.16 -2.96
C GLN A 52 18.91 -10.17 -3.18
N VAL A 53 19.89 -10.22 -2.29
CA VAL A 53 20.92 -11.29 -2.27
C VAL A 53 20.74 -12.17 -1.05
N LEU A 54 21.17 -13.42 -1.18
CA LEU A 54 21.24 -14.38 -0.10
C LEU A 54 22.53 -15.21 -0.25
N ALA A 55 23.34 -15.26 0.79
CA ALA A 55 24.63 -15.95 0.79
C ALA A 55 24.81 -16.83 2.03
N ASP A 56 25.55 -17.93 1.88
CA ASP A 56 25.92 -18.81 2.98
C ASP A 56 27.44 -18.74 3.27
N SER A 57 27.85 -19.30 4.40
CA SER A 57 29.26 -19.39 4.82
C SER A 57 30.11 -20.37 3.99
N HIS A 58 29.51 -21.07 3.00
CA HIS A 58 30.15 -22.02 2.13
C HIS A 58 30.53 -21.46 0.75
N GLY A 59 30.31 -20.13 0.55
CA GLY A 59 30.66 -19.44 -0.70
C GLY A 59 29.53 -19.45 -1.75
N ASN A 60 28.35 -20.01 -1.44
CA ASN A 60 27.19 -19.87 -2.30
C ASN A 60 26.56 -18.50 -2.09
N CYS A 61 26.28 -17.80 -3.18
CA CYS A 61 25.58 -16.53 -3.17
C CYS A 61 24.69 -16.45 -4.40
N ILE A 62 23.41 -16.15 -4.20
CA ILE A 62 22.39 -16.01 -5.24
C ILE A 62 21.71 -14.66 -5.12
N TYR A 63 21.08 -14.19 -6.19
CA TYR A 63 20.13 -13.09 -6.15
C TYR A 63 18.69 -13.59 -6.38
N LEU A 64 17.75 -12.96 -5.71
CA LEU A 64 16.32 -13.32 -5.72
C LEU A 64 15.49 -12.27 -6.46
N ASN A 65 16.00 -11.84 -7.61
CA ASN A 65 15.43 -10.80 -8.46
C ASN A 65 15.36 -9.41 -7.78
N GLU A 66 14.70 -8.49 -8.44
CA GLU A 66 14.60 -7.10 -8.02
C GLU A 66 13.29 -6.78 -7.32
N ARG A 67 13.32 -5.64 -6.61
CA ARG A 67 12.15 -4.89 -6.16
C ARG A 67 12.21 -3.48 -6.72
N GLU A 68 11.07 -2.97 -7.18
CA GLU A 68 10.85 -1.59 -7.56
C GLU A 68 10.40 -0.80 -6.32
N CYS A 69 11.19 0.18 -5.91
CA CYS A 69 10.98 0.95 -4.69
C CYS A 69 10.91 2.47 -4.95
N SER A 70 10.52 2.88 -6.15
CA SER A 70 10.53 4.29 -6.55
C SER A 70 9.43 5.13 -5.90
N LEU A 71 8.28 4.54 -5.50
CA LEU A 71 7.25 5.30 -4.81
C LEU A 71 7.67 5.62 -3.37
N GLN A 72 8.28 6.79 -3.21
CA GLN A 72 8.86 7.28 -1.96
C GLN A 72 8.32 8.66 -1.61
N ARG A 73 8.12 8.90 -0.34
CA ARG A 73 7.87 10.23 0.21
C ARG A 73 9.01 10.62 1.14
N ARG A 74 9.76 11.68 0.80
CA ARG A 74 10.93 12.14 1.58
C ARG A 74 11.93 11.00 1.85
N HIS A 75 12.25 10.22 0.81
CA HIS A 75 13.12 9.03 0.84
C HIS A 75 12.57 7.83 1.66
N GLN A 76 11.34 7.88 2.12
CA GLN A 76 10.67 6.76 2.75
C GLN A 76 9.84 6.01 1.72
N LYS A 77 10.10 4.72 1.54
CA LYS A 77 9.35 3.84 0.64
C LYS A 77 7.91 3.74 1.14
N VAL A 78 6.95 3.78 0.22
CA VAL A 78 5.49 3.77 0.50
C VAL A 78 4.81 2.57 -0.14
N ILE A 79 5.13 2.31 -1.41
CA ILE A 79 4.69 1.14 -2.16
C ILE A 79 5.91 0.53 -2.84
N GLU A 80 6.04 -0.79 -2.71
CA GLU A 80 7.07 -1.58 -3.36
C GLU A 80 6.44 -2.71 -4.17
N GLU A 81 7.10 -3.13 -5.24
CA GLU A 81 6.63 -4.24 -6.07
C GLU A 81 7.76 -5.12 -6.58
N SER A 82 7.45 -6.37 -6.86
CA SER A 82 8.34 -7.32 -7.52
C SER A 82 7.54 -8.14 -8.55
N PRO A 83 8.08 -8.26 -9.79
CA PRO A 83 9.27 -7.62 -10.35
C PRO A 83 9.03 -6.12 -10.65
N SER A 84 10.06 -5.43 -11.14
CA SER A 84 9.91 -4.04 -11.64
C SER A 84 9.19 -4.01 -12.98
N PRO A 85 8.20 -3.10 -13.19
CA PRO A 85 7.55 -2.92 -14.48
C PRO A 85 8.47 -2.27 -15.53
N PHE A 86 9.64 -1.83 -15.11
CA PHE A 86 10.57 -1.10 -15.96
C PHE A 86 11.72 -1.95 -16.50
N LEU A 87 12.20 -2.92 -15.71
CA LEU A 87 13.36 -3.72 -16.11
C LEU A 87 12.99 -4.81 -17.12
N ASP A 88 13.85 -4.97 -18.12
CA ASP A 88 13.88 -6.17 -18.95
C ASP A 88 14.72 -7.28 -18.30
N ALA A 89 14.65 -8.47 -18.86
CA ALA A 89 15.35 -9.65 -18.32
C ALA A 89 16.90 -9.53 -18.40
N GLU A 90 17.42 -8.78 -19.37
CA GLU A 90 18.86 -8.57 -19.54
C GLU A 90 19.39 -7.64 -18.45
N THR A 91 18.74 -6.51 -18.22
CA THR A 91 19.10 -5.55 -17.18
C THR A 91 18.97 -6.17 -15.80
N ARG A 92 17.86 -6.89 -15.53
CA ARG A 92 17.67 -7.65 -14.28
C ARG A 92 18.83 -8.59 -14.00
N LYS A 93 19.21 -9.37 -15.01
CA LYS A 93 20.32 -10.30 -14.88
C LYS A 93 21.64 -9.59 -14.61
N ALA A 94 21.94 -8.51 -15.33
CA ALA A 94 23.17 -7.75 -15.15
C ALA A 94 23.27 -7.14 -13.75
N MET A 95 22.17 -6.56 -13.24
CA MET A 95 22.08 -6.03 -11.88
C MET A 95 22.26 -7.15 -10.84
N GLY A 96 21.59 -8.29 -11.04
CA GLY A 96 21.71 -9.47 -10.16
C GLY A 96 23.13 -10.02 -10.09
N GLU A 97 23.81 -10.18 -11.23
CA GLU A 97 25.19 -10.64 -11.30
C GLU A 97 26.15 -9.64 -10.62
N GLN A 98 25.93 -8.34 -10.79
CA GLN A 98 26.72 -7.33 -10.09
C GLN A 98 26.48 -7.37 -8.57
N ALA A 99 25.24 -7.51 -8.12
CA ALA A 99 24.91 -7.61 -6.70
C ALA A 99 25.59 -8.84 -6.05
N VAL A 100 25.58 -9.99 -6.72
CA VAL A 100 26.30 -11.20 -6.27
C VAL A 100 27.81 -10.97 -6.24
N ALA A 101 28.36 -10.30 -7.25
CA ALA A 101 29.80 -10.01 -7.29
C ALA A 101 30.22 -9.08 -6.12
N LEU A 102 29.40 -8.06 -5.82
CA LEU A 102 29.62 -7.17 -4.68
C LEU A 102 29.56 -7.93 -3.34
N ALA A 103 28.52 -8.76 -3.14
CA ALA A 103 28.37 -9.56 -1.93
C ALA A 103 29.57 -10.51 -1.73
N LYS A 104 30.01 -11.20 -2.78
CA LYS A 104 31.18 -12.09 -2.73
C LYS A 104 32.49 -11.37 -2.47
N ALA A 105 32.65 -10.14 -2.97
CA ALA A 105 33.88 -9.36 -2.76
C ALA A 105 34.12 -8.96 -1.29
N VAL A 106 33.08 -9.01 -0.46
CA VAL A 106 33.13 -8.69 0.98
C VAL A 106 32.84 -9.90 1.86
N ASP A 107 32.83 -11.11 1.30
CA ASP A 107 32.49 -12.35 2.00
C ASP A 107 31.16 -12.26 2.77
N TYR A 108 30.14 -11.69 2.12
CA TYR A 108 28.85 -11.45 2.74
C TYR A 108 28.11 -12.77 3.02
N GLU A 109 27.49 -12.84 4.20
CA GLU A 109 26.63 -13.95 4.63
C GLU A 109 25.24 -13.45 5.01
N SER A 110 24.22 -14.30 4.85
CA SER A 110 22.80 -14.03 5.14
C SER A 110 22.08 -13.25 4.04
N ALA A 111 20.87 -12.75 4.34
CA ALA A 111 20.10 -11.91 3.43
C ALA A 111 20.60 -10.47 3.47
N GLY A 112 20.79 -9.89 2.30
CA GLY A 112 21.15 -8.49 2.12
C GLY A 112 20.53 -7.95 0.85
N THR A 113 20.56 -6.63 0.70
CA THR A 113 19.98 -5.96 -0.47
C THR A 113 20.97 -4.95 -1.03
N VAL A 114 21.20 -5.02 -2.33
CA VAL A 114 22.01 -4.05 -3.06
C VAL A 114 21.06 -3.09 -3.77
N GLU A 115 21.11 -1.83 -3.39
CA GLU A 115 20.28 -0.75 -3.95
C GLU A 115 20.97 -0.06 -5.11
N PHE A 116 20.19 0.25 -6.15
CA PHE A 116 20.63 0.92 -7.37
C PHE A 116 19.73 2.10 -7.71
N ILE A 117 20.34 3.10 -8.32
CA ILE A 117 19.65 4.14 -9.09
C ILE A 117 19.69 3.75 -10.55
N VAL A 118 18.51 3.73 -11.20
CA VAL A 118 18.37 3.35 -12.61
C VAL A 118 17.82 4.56 -13.38
N ASP A 119 18.50 4.95 -14.47
CA ASP A 119 18.04 6.04 -15.32
C ASP A 119 17.02 5.57 -16.38
N GLN A 120 16.51 6.50 -17.18
CA GLN A 120 15.47 6.21 -18.19
C GLN A 120 15.98 5.32 -19.34
N GLU A 121 17.29 5.26 -19.58
CA GLU A 121 17.98 4.39 -20.54
C GLU A 121 18.31 3.00 -19.96
N ARG A 122 17.90 2.73 -18.70
CA ARG A 122 18.22 1.51 -17.93
C ARG A 122 19.70 1.34 -17.61
N ASN A 123 20.49 2.42 -17.61
CA ASN A 123 21.79 2.38 -16.98
C ASN A 123 21.58 2.37 -15.46
N PHE A 124 22.29 1.49 -14.77
CA PHE A 124 22.14 1.34 -13.32
C PHE A 124 23.46 1.65 -12.61
N TYR A 125 23.34 2.28 -11.47
CA TYR A 125 24.44 2.74 -10.65
C TYR A 125 24.25 2.27 -9.22
N PHE A 126 25.29 1.67 -8.64
CA PHE A 126 25.29 1.24 -7.25
C PHE A 126 25.05 2.44 -6.32
N LEU A 127 24.11 2.27 -5.39
CA LEU A 127 23.83 3.28 -4.36
C LEU A 127 24.40 2.86 -3.01
N GLU A 128 23.89 1.77 -2.44
CA GLU A 128 24.36 1.22 -1.18
C GLU A 128 24.00 -0.28 -1.05
N MET A 129 24.54 -0.91 0.00
CA MET A 129 24.13 -2.24 0.40
C MET A 129 23.55 -2.22 1.82
N ASN A 130 22.34 -2.72 1.96
CA ASN A 130 21.71 -2.94 3.25
C ASN A 130 22.03 -4.37 3.73
N THR A 131 22.84 -4.46 4.78
CA THR A 131 23.33 -5.73 5.33
C THR A 131 22.37 -6.30 6.36
N ARG A 132 21.09 -6.37 5.99
CA ARG A 132 19.98 -6.84 6.81
C ARG A 132 18.80 -7.23 5.95
N LEU A 133 17.84 -7.94 6.53
CA LEU A 133 16.53 -8.09 5.91
C LEU A 133 15.82 -6.72 5.86
N GLN A 134 15.16 -6.42 4.74
CA GLN A 134 14.40 -5.19 4.57
C GLN A 134 12.91 -5.41 4.82
N VAL A 135 12.17 -4.32 5.04
CA VAL A 135 10.73 -4.33 5.30
C VAL A 135 9.99 -5.02 4.14
N GLU A 136 10.37 -4.69 2.92
CA GLU A 136 9.77 -5.09 1.65
C GLU A 136 10.15 -6.49 1.15
N HIS A 137 10.79 -7.32 2.00
CA HIS A 137 11.12 -8.70 1.62
C HIS A 137 9.91 -9.57 1.21
N PRO A 138 8.68 -9.34 1.70
CA PRO A 138 7.55 -10.18 1.34
C PRO A 138 7.23 -10.22 -0.14
N VAL A 139 7.45 -9.12 -0.89
CA VAL A 139 7.19 -9.15 -2.34
C VAL A 139 8.15 -10.08 -3.08
N THR A 140 9.40 -10.19 -2.61
CA THR A 140 10.36 -11.18 -3.11
C THR A 140 9.94 -12.61 -2.74
N GLU A 141 9.50 -12.83 -1.51
CA GLU A 141 9.05 -14.15 -1.05
C GLU A 141 7.87 -14.67 -1.86
N LEU A 142 6.85 -13.83 -2.11
CA LEU A 142 5.67 -14.21 -2.88
C LEU A 142 5.98 -14.50 -4.36
N THR A 143 6.90 -13.75 -4.97
CA THR A 143 7.25 -13.94 -6.38
C THR A 143 8.27 -15.05 -6.62
N THR A 144 9.05 -15.43 -5.61
CA THR A 144 10.07 -16.50 -5.74
C THR A 144 9.69 -17.82 -5.07
N GLY A 145 8.71 -17.79 -4.15
CA GLY A 145 8.34 -18.94 -3.32
C GLY A 145 9.37 -19.29 -2.24
N VAL A 146 10.25 -18.35 -1.89
CA VAL A 146 11.35 -18.52 -0.92
C VAL A 146 11.02 -17.84 0.39
N ASP A 147 11.11 -18.52 1.52
CA ASP A 147 11.05 -17.91 2.85
C ASP A 147 12.46 -17.43 3.24
N LEU A 148 12.66 -16.11 3.17
CA LEU A 148 13.95 -15.49 3.48
C LEU A 148 14.32 -15.60 4.97
N VAL A 149 13.34 -15.51 5.85
CA VAL A 149 13.57 -15.60 7.31
C VAL A 149 14.01 -17.01 7.69
N GLU A 150 13.33 -18.02 7.15
CA GLU A 150 13.74 -19.43 7.36
C GLU A 150 15.17 -19.67 6.85
N LEU A 151 15.49 -19.18 5.65
CA LEU A 151 16.82 -19.36 5.07
C LEU A 151 17.90 -18.60 5.84
N MET A 152 17.60 -17.40 6.36
CA MET A 152 18.52 -16.67 7.24
C MET A 152 18.85 -17.48 8.50
N ILE A 153 17.85 -18.12 9.12
CA ILE A 153 18.05 -18.98 10.31
C ILE A 153 18.91 -20.20 9.95
N LYS A 154 18.65 -20.84 8.83
CA LYS A 154 19.44 -21.99 8.35
C LYS A 154 20.90 -21.62 8.07
N VAL A 155 21.11 -20.48 7.39
CA VAL A 155 22.46 -19.95 7.13
C VAL A 155 23.20 -19.65 8.44
N ALA A 156 22.52 -19.00 9.40
CA ALA A 156 23.09 -18.73 10.72
C ALA A 156 23.41 -20.03 11.50
N ALA A 157 22.69 -21.11 11.24
CA ALA A 157 22.99 -22.43 11.76
C ALA A 157 24.15 -23.15 11.04
N GLY A 158 24.75 -22.54 10.01
CA GLY A 158 25.86 -23.09 9.22
C GLY A 158 25.41 -24.01 8.08
N GLU A 159 24.14 -24.02 7.72
CA GLU A 159 23.63 -24.82 6.60
C GLU A 159 23.95 -24.15 5.25
N LYS A 160 24.09 -25.00 4.22
CA LYS A 160 24.22 -24.52 2.84
C LYS A 160 22.87 -24.08 2.30
N LEU A 161 22.88 -23.11 1.40
CA LEU A 161 21.67 -22.75 0.66
C LEU A 161 21.10 -23.98 -0.06
N PRO A 162 19.78 -24.23 0.06
CA PRO A 162 19.14 -25.40 -0.53
C PRO A 162 18.84 -25.23 -2.03
N LEU A 163 19.08 -24.05 -2.59
CA LEU A 163 18.78 -23.68 -3.98
C LEU A 163 20.00 -23.01 -4.64
N ALA A 164 20.11 -23.15 -5.94
CA ALA A 164 21.10 -22.49 -6.78
C ALA A 164 20.41 -21.38 -7.61
N GLN A 165 21.19 -20.49 -8.22
CA GLN A 165 20.66 -19.38 -9.04
C GLN A 165 19.68 -19.86 -10.14
N LYS A 166 19.91 -21.00 -10.76
CA LYS A 166 19.04 -21.56 -11.81
C LYS A 166 17.64 -21.98 -11.30
N ASP A 167 17.49 -22.14 -9.98
CA ASP A 167 16.25 -22.58 -9.34
C ASP A 167 15.38 -21.37 -8.95
N VAL A 168 15.93 -20.14 -9.03
CA VAL A 168 15.22 -18.90 -8.74
C VAL A 168 14.43 -18.46 -9.97
N GLY A 169 13.11 -18.44 -9.84
CA GLY A 169 12.19 -17.96 -10.86
C GLY A 169 11.49 -16.67 -10.45
N ILE A 170 10.55 -16.23 -11.31
CA ILE A 170 9.55 -15.21 -11.00
C ILE A 170 8.20 -15.85 -11.29
N ASN A 171 7.32 -15.85 -10.29
CA ASN A 171 5.96 -16.34 -10.39
C ASN A 171 4.98 -15.23 -10.05
N GLY A 172 4.28 -14.72 -11.07
CA GLY A 172 3.32 -13.65 -10.91
C GLY A 172 3.95 -12.31 -10.55
N TRP A 173 3.20 -11.50 -9.84
CA TRP A 173 3.52 -10.13 -9.42
C TRP A 173 3.08 -9.87 -8.00
N SER A 174 3.90 -9.22 -7.20
CA SER A 174 3.55 -8.88 -5.82
C SER A 174 3.75 -7.40 -5.56
N ILE A 175 2.84 -6.82 -4.77
CA ILE A 175 2.85 -5.42 -4.37
C ILE A 175 2.74 -5.36 -2.85
N GLU A 176 3.59 -4.57 -2.20
CA GLU A 176 3.51 -4.22 -0.79
C GLU A 176 3.11 -2.75 -0.64
N ALA A 177 2.17 -2.47 0.26
CA ALA A 177 1.81 -1.13 0.68
C ALA A 177 2.05 -1.01 2.19
N ARG A 178 2.81 0.01 2.59
CA ARG A 178 3.12 0.27 4.00
C ARG A 178 2.03 1.09 4.65
N VAL A 179 1.25 0.48 5.52
CA VAL A 179 0.23 1.17 6.31
C VAL A 179 0.89 1.83 7.51
N TYR A 180 0.92 3.17 7.50
CA TYR A 180 1.49 3.99 8.56
C TYR A 180 0.40 4.67 9.39
N ALA A 181 0.68 4.85 10.68
CA ALA A 181 -0.10 5.68 11.60
C ALA A 181 0.25 7.16 11.39
N GLU A 182 -0.18 7.71 10.26
CA GLU A 182 0.07 9.09 9.80
C GLU A 182 -1.20 9.68 9.22
N ASP A 183 -1.41 10.97 9.43
CA ASP A 183 -2.53 11.71 8.83
C ASP A 183 -2.10 12.34 7.50
N PRO A 184 -2.48 11.78 6.34
CA PRO A 184 -2.04 12.26 5.05
C PRO A 184 -2.57 13.67 4.73
N PHE A 185 -3.73 14.04 5.26
CA PHE A 185 -4.35 15.36 5.05
C PHE A 185 -3.73 16.46 5.92
N ARG A 186 -2.90 16.08 6.89
CA ARG A 186 -2.15 16.98 7.76
C ARG A 186 -0.65 16.81 7.55
N ASN A 187 -0.23 16.74 6.28
CA ASN A 187 1.17 16.59 5.89
C ASN A 187 1.87 15.40 6.55
N PHE A 188 1.13 14.29 6.70
CA PHE A 188 1.60 13.03 7.29
C PHE A 188 2.13 13.18 8.72
N LEU A 189 1.45 13.99 9.52
CA LEU A 189 1.75 14.05 10.95
C LEU A 189 1.51 12.66 11.58
N PRO A 190 2.44 12.19 12.44
CA PRO A 190 2.26 10.95 13.16
C PRO A 190 0.95 10.98 13.97
N SER A 191 0.19 9.89 13.89
CA SER A 191 -1.05 9.69 14.64
C SER A 191 -0.82 8.61 15.68
N THR A 192 -0.63 9.03 16.92
CA THR A 192 -0.45 8.12 18.06
C THR A 192 -1.76 7.91 18.80
N GLY A 193 -1.89 6.81 19.50
CA GLY A 193 -3.04 6.53 20.33
C GLY A 193 -3.45 5.06 20.31
N ARG A 194 -4.63 4.79 20.90
CA ARG A 194 -5.15 3.43 21.03
C ARG A 194 -5.88 3.01 19.76
N LEU A 195 -5.58 1.81 19.26
CA LEU A 195 -6.33 1.14 18.21
C LEU A 195 -7.67 0.65 18.77
N VAL A 196 -8.72 1.43 18.57
CA VAL A 196 -10.07 1.13 19.09
C VAL A 196 -10.68 -0.03 18.33
N TYR A 197 -10.41 -0.09 17.02
CA TYR A 197 -10.82 -1.17 16.13
C TYR A 197 -9.71 -1.43 15.10
N TYR A 198 -9.36 -2.68 14.94
CA TYR A 198 -8.33 -3.11 14.01
C TYR A 198 -8.75 -4.40 13.33
N ARG A 199 -9.07 -4.32 12.05
CA ARG A 199 -9.44 -5.46 11.21
C ARG A 199 -8.74 -5.34 9.86
N PRO A 200 -7.59 -5.98 9.71
CA PRO A 200 -6.97 -6.16 8.41
C PRO A 200 -7.85 -7.05 7.52
N PRO A 201 -7.64 -7.02 6.19
CA PRO A 201 -8.27 -7.98 5.28
C PRO A 201 -7.91 -9.41 5.69
N ALA A 202 -8.77 -10.36 5.36
CA ALA A 202 -8.47 -11.78 5.56
C ALA A 202 -7.30 -12.18 4.66
N GLU A 203 -6.36 -12.94 5.23
CA GLU A 203 -5.25 -13.51 4.49
C GLU A 203 -5.70 -14.73 3.69
N ASP A 204 -5.16 -14.86 2.47
CA ASP A 204 -5.36 -15.99 1.58
C ASP A 204 -4.12 -16.16 0.68
N ASP A 205 -4.22 -16.94 -0.41
CA ASP A 205 -3.11 -17.15 -1.36
C ASP A 205 -2.70 -15.86 -2.12
N HIS A 206 -3.51 -14.79 -2.03
CA HIS A 206 -3.32 -13.52 -2.73
C HIS A 206 -3.07 -12.33 -1.82
N VAL A 207 -3.41 -12.46 -0.53
CA VAL A 207 -3.33 -11.35 0.45
C VAL A 207 -2.59 -11.82 1.68
N ARG A 208 -1.52 -11.13 2.02
CA ARG A 208 -0.72 -11.32 3.25
C ARG A 208 -0.69 -10.02 4.04
N VAL A 209 -0.77 -10.10 5.36
CA VAL A 209 -0.69 -8.94 6.26
C VAL A 209 0.34 -9.21 7.35
N ASP A 210 1.50 -8.56 7.25
CA ASP A 210 2.49 -8.59 8.32
C ASP A 210 2.21 -7.41 9.28
N THR A 211 1.82 -7.69 10.51
CA THR A 211 1.46 -6.66 11.50
C THR A 211 2.12 -6.91 12.85
N GLY A 212 2.53 -5.82 13.51
CA GLY A 212 3.03 -5.83 14.87
C GLY A 212 2.07 -5.23 15.90
N VAL A 213 0.84 -4.87 15.47
CA VAL A 213 -0.17 -4.24 16.32
C VAL A 213 -1.43 -5.11 16.41
N TYR A 214 -2.28 -4.82 17.38
CA TYR A 214 -3.53 -5.54 17.61
C TYR A 214 -4.61 -4.58 18.15
N GLU A 215 -5.87 -4.97 18.02
CA GLU A 215 -6.99 -4.20 18.56
C GLU A 215 -6.85 -4.02 20.07
N GLY A 216 -7.01 -2.77 20.53
CA GLY A 216 -6.80 -2.39 21.92
C GLY A 216 -5.35 -2.01 22.27
N GLY A 217 -4.38 -2.30 21.37
CA GLY A 217 -3.00 -1.87 21.50
C GLY A 217 -2.84 -0.36 21.31
N GLU A 218 -1.64 0.15 21.57
CA GLU A 218 -1.31 1.57 21.46
C GLU A 218 -0.17 1.76 20.47
N VAL A 219 -0.33 2.72 19.54
CA VAL A 219 0.74 3.17 18.65
C VAL A 219 1.55 4.24 19.35
N SER A 220 2.83 3.94 19.59
CA SER A 220 3.75 4.79 20.32
C SER A 220 4.42 5.82 19.43
N MET A 221 4.69 7.01 19.99
CA MET A 221 5.47 8.05 19.31
C MET A 221 6.99 7.77 19.28
N TYR A 222 7.47 6.74 19.98
CA TYR A 222 8.90 6.44 20.13
C TYR A 222 9.44 5.42 19.14
N TYR A 223 8.57 4.83 18.32
CA TYR A 223 8.90 3.83 17.31
C TYR A 223 8.44 4.26 15.94
N ASP A 224 8.86 3.50 14.92
CA ASP A 224 8.38 3.66 13.55
C ASP A 224 6.84 3.56 13.53
N PRO A 225 6.13 4.48 12.86
CA PRO A 225 4.66 4.48 12.83
C PRO A 225 4.05 3.37 11.97
N ILE A 226 4.83 2.41 11.50
CA ILE A 226 4.31 1.30 10.68
C ILE A 226 3.32 0.46 11.48
N VAL A 227 2.10 0.36 10.98
CA VAL A 227 1.00 -0.44 11.57
C VAL A 227 1.01 -1.83 10.97
N ALA A 228 1.13 -1.90 9.66
CA ALA A 228 1.16 -3.15 8.92
C ALA A 228 1.84 -2.98 7.55
N LYS A 229 2.27 -4.11 7.01
CA LYS A 229 2.58 -4.27 5.59
C LYS A 229 1.42 -5.06 4.98
N LEU A 230 0.72 -4.45 4.04
CA LEU A 230 -0.28 -5.12 3.24
C LEU A 230 0.37 -5.55 1.94
N VAL A 231 0.37 -6.85 1.68
CA VAL A 231 1.03 -7.44 0.52
C VAL A 231 0.01 -8.21 -0.30
N THR A 232 0.01 -7.98 -1.61
CA THR A 232 -0.86 -8.73 -2.52
C THR A 232 -0.06 -9.41 -3.61
N TRP A 233 -0.60 -10.50 -4.11
CA TRP A 233 -0.06 -11.26 -5.22
C TRP A 233 -1.13 -11.50 -6.30
N GLY A 234 -0.71 -11.43 -7.57
CA GLY A 234 -1.52 -11.75 -8.73
C GLY A 234 -0.70 -12.51 -9.79
N GLU A 235 -1.37 -13.13 -10.74
CA GLU A 235 -0.71 -13.79 -11.89
C GLU A 235 0.05 -12.77 -12.74
N ASP A 236 -0.43 -11.53 -12.75
CA ASP A 236 0.17 -10.38 -13.40
C ASP A 236 0.04 -9.10 -12.53
N ARG A 237 0.58 -7.99 -13.02
CA ARG A 237 0.60 -6.71 -12.32
C ARG A 237 -0.80 -6.11 -12.14
N GLU A 238 -1.65 -6.21 -13.15
CA GLU A 238 -3.01 -5.67 -13.13
C GLU A 238 -3.84 -6.36 -12.03
N GLN A 239 -3.77 -7.67 -11.98
CA GLN A 239 -4.45 -8.47 -10.96
C GLN A 239 -3.90 -8.17 -9.55
N ALA A 240 -2.57 -7.99 -9.38
CA ALA A 240 -1.99 -7.60 -8.10
C ALA A 240 -2.47 -6.22 -7.64
N ILE A 241 -2.63 -5.25 -8.57
CA ILE A 241 -3.19 -3.92 -8.31
C ILE A 241 -4.66 -4.01 -7.89
N GLU A 242 -5.48 -4.78 -8.59
CA GLU A 242 -6.90 -4.99 -8.24
C GLU A 242 -7.05 -5.59 -6.84
N LYS A 243 -6.24 -6.60 -6.52
CA LYS A 243 -6.20 -7.21 -5.19
C LYS A 243 -5.80 -6.20 -4.11
N MET A 244 -4.81 -5.33 -4.40
CA MET A 244 -4.38 -4.28 -3.45
C MET A 244 -5.50 -3.28 -3.18
N ARG A 245 -6.21 -2.82 -4.19
CA ARG A 245 -7.37 -1.92 -4.04
C ARG A 245 -8.43 -2.56 -3.15
N ALA A 246 -8.85 -3.79 -3.48
CA ALA A 246 -9.85 -4.51 -2.70
C ALA A 246 -9.40 -4.78 -1.25
N ALA A 247 -8.11 -5.04 -1.03
CA ALA A 247 -7.55 -5.27 0.29
C ALA A 247 -7.50 -3.98 1.13
N LEU A 248 -7.16 -2.83 0.52
CA LEU A 248 -7.19 -1.51 1.18
C LEU A 248 -8.61 -1.13 1.61
N ASP A 249 -9.63 -1.38 0.78
CA ASP A 249 -11.03 -1.13 1.12
C ASP A 249 -11.51 -1.97 2.32
N LYS A 250 -10.96 -3.18 2.47
CA LYS A 250 -11.27 -4.09 3.58
C LYS A 250 -10.49 -3.78 4.86
N PHE A 251 -9.46 -2.91 4.80
CA PHE A 251 -8.57 -2.66 5.92
C PHE A 251 -9.14 -1.57 6.85
N ILE A 252 -9.78 -1.97 7.94
CA ILE A 252 -10.43 -1.05 8.88
C ILE A 252 -9.52 -0.78 10.07
N VAL A 253 -9.20 0.49 10.28
CA VAL A 253 -8.48 1.00 11.45
C VAL A 253 -9.27 2.16 12.05
N ARG A 254 -9.50 2.14 13.36
CA ARG A 254 -10.19 3.23 14.08
C ARG A 254 -9.43 3.56 15.36
N GLY A 255 -9.49 4.83 15.76
CA GLY A 255 -8.84 5.36 16.95
C GLY A 255 -7.57 6.16 16.65
N ILE A 256 -6.98 5.93 15.47
CA ILE A 256 -5.86 6.70 14.90
C ILE A 256 -6.14 7.02 13.45
N GLN A 257 -5.43 8.01 12.89
CA GLN A 257 -5.38 8.25 11.44
C GLN A 257 -4.33 7.35 10.80
N THR A 258 -4.58 6.95 9.56
CA THR A 258 -3.65 6.15 8.76
C THR A 258 -3.51 6.73 7.36
N ASN A 259 -2.46 6.33 6.66
CA ASN A 259 -2.24 6.72 5.28
C ASN A 259 -3.02 5.87 4.24
N ILE A 260 -4.02 5.08 4.66
CA ILE A 260 -4.76 4.17 3.75
C ILE A 260 -5.40 4.94 2.58
N ALA A 261 -6.00 6.12 2.82
CA ALA A 261 -6.56 6.93 1.74
C ALA A 261 -5.50 7.36 0.71
N PHE A 262 -4.31 7.69 1.16
CA PHE A 262 -3.19 8.03 0.29
C PHE A 262 -2.69 6.81 -0.49
N LEU A 263 -2.60 5.63 0.14
CA LEU A 263 -2.25 4.37 -0.52
C LEU A 263 -3.26 4.01 -1.61
N ALA A 264 -4.57 4.16 -1.32
CA ALA A 264 -5.63 3.94 -2.30
C ALA A 264 -5.50 4.87 -3.50
N ALA A 265 -5.22 6.16 -3.26
CA ALA A 265 -5.00 7.14 -4.32
C ALA A 265 -3.77 6.78 -5.18
N LEU A 266 -2.65 6.40 -4.56
CA LEU A 266 -1.44 6.00 -5.28
C LEU A 266 -1.66 4.76 -6.16
N VAL A 267 -2.31 3.72 -5.62
CA VAL A 267 -2.56 2.47 -6.36
C VAL A 267 -3.56 2.69 -7.51
N ALA A 268 -4.45 3.70 -7.40
CA ALA A 268 -5.37 4.10 -8.46
C ALA A 268 -4.76 5.06 -9.48
N HIS A 269 -3.63 5.70 -9.16
CA HIS A 269 -3.04 6.74 -9.97
C HIS A 269 -2.54 6.21 -11.32
N GLU A 270 -2.81 6.94 -12.42
CA GLU A 270 -2.45 6.54 -13.79
C GLU A 270 -0.96 6.21 -13.95
N ARG A 271 -0.07 7.03 -13.37
CA ARG A 271 1.38 6.77 -13.44
C ARG A 271 1.77 5.46 -12.79
N TYR A 272 1.12 5.09 -11.68
CA TYR A 272 1.36 3.81 -11.04
C TYR A 272 0.82 2.65 -11.86
N VAL A 273 -0.43 2.75 -12.30
CA VAL A 273 -1.09 1.71 -13.12
C VAL A 273 -0.29 1.43 -14.39
N THR A 274 0.19 2.47 -15.07
CA THR A 274 1.00 2.33 -16.30
C THR A 274 2.47 1.98 -16.04
N GLY A 275 2.92 1.99 -14.76
CA GLY A 275 4.31 1.76 -14.41
C GLY A 275 5.25 2.93 -14.71
N ASN A 276 4.72 4.12 -15.02
CA ASN A 276 5.52 5.33 -15.31
C ASN A 276 5.82 6.11 -14.02
N ILE A 277 6.62 5.52 -13.14
CA ILE A 277 6.97 6.08 -11.84
C ILE A 277 8.46 6.43 -11.76
N SER A 278 8.79 7.33 -10.85
CA SER A 278 10.16 7.68 -10.46
C SER A 278 10.19 8.01 -8.97
N THR A 279 11.37 8.24 -8.42
CA THR A 279 11.49 8.68 -7.01
C THR A 279 10.85 10.05 -6.74
N ASN A 280 10.56 10.82 -7.79
CA ASN A 280 9.95 12.14 -7.71
C ASN A 280 8.41 12.10 -7.86
N THR A 281 7.83 10.97 -8.26
CA THR A 281 6.41 10.86 -8.62
C THR A 281 5.48 11.46 -7.57
N ILE A 282 5.64 11.12 -6.30
CA ILE A 282 4.77 11.65 -5.24
C ILE A 282 4.92 13.17 -5.08
N ALA A 283 6.15 13.70 -5.20
CA ALA A 283 6.39 15.14 -5.07
C ALA A 283 5.87 15.93 -6.28
N GLU A 284 5.86 15.33 -7.46
CA GLU A 284 5.34 15.94 -8.70
C GLU A 284 3.81 15.95 -8.74
N GLU A 285 3.18 14.85 -8.31
CA GLU A 285 1.71 14.73 -8.33
C GLU A 285 1.04 15.45 -7.15
N TYR A 286 1.72 15.55 -5.99
CA TYR A 286 1.21 16.20 -4.79
C TYR A 286 2.16 17.30 -4.27
N PRO A 287 2.44 18.35 -5.07
CA PRO A 287 3.43 19.37 -4.72
C PRO A 287 3.02 20.21 -3.48
N GLU A 288 1.74 20.42 -3.29
CA GLU A 288 1.19 21.13 -2.13
C GLU A 288 0.82 20.22 -0.96
N GLY A 289 1.10 18.90 -1.08
CA GLY A 289 0.67 17.86 -0.16
C GLY A 289 -0.59 17.15 -0.63
N PHE A 290 -1.01 16.12 0.10
CA PHE A 290 -2.19 15.33 -0.22
C PHE A 290 -3.43 15.92 0.43
N HIS A 291 -4.50 16.12 -0.34
CA HIS A 291 -5.74 16.75 0.09
C HIS A 291 -6.97 15.84 -0.14
N PRO A 292 -8.10 16.06 0.53
CA PRO A 292 -9.31 15.28 0.29
C PRO A 292 -9.77 15.26 -1.19
N ALA A 293 -9.50 16.32 -1.94
CA ALA A 293 -9.81 16.38 -3.37
C ALA A 293 -8.94 15.49 -4.25
N ASP A 294 -7.81 15.01 -3.74
CA ASP A 294 -6.90 14.10 -4.46
C ASP A 294 -7.29 12.63 -4.30
N VAL A 295 -8.21 12.33 -3.38
CA VAL A 295 -8.74 10.98 -3.19
C VAL A 295 -9.58 10.61 -4.40
N PRO A 296 -9.41 9.41 -5.00
CA PRO A 296 -10.21 8.99 -6.14
C PRO A 296 -11.71 9.03 -5.79
N HIS A 297 -12.47 9.76 -6.59
CA HIS A 297 -13.91 9.77 -6.47
C HIS A 297 -14.46 8.59 -7.28
N GLU A 298 -14.93 7.58 -6.59
CA GLU A 298 -15.72 6.51 -7.21
C GLU A 298 -17.14 7.03 -7.50
N ASP A 299 -17.89 6.29 -8.34
CA ASP A 299 -19.28 6.65 -8.66
C ASP A 299 -20.12 6.75 -7.37
N PRO A 300 -20.54 7.93 -6.95
CA PRO A 300 -21.33 8.12 -5.73
C PRO A 300 -22.63 7.31 -5.74
N ALA A 301 -23.17 7.03 -6.93
CA ALA A 301 -24.41 6.27 -7.07
C ALA A 301 -24.26 4.82 -6.58
N VAL A 302 -23.07 4.23 -6.68
CA VAL A 302 -22.76 2.89 -6.12
C VAL A 302 -22.87 2.93 -4.60
N VAL A 303 -22.29 3.94 -3.95
CA VAL A 303 -22.33 4.11 -2.49
C VAL A 303 -23.76 4.40 -2.02
N MET A 304 -24.51 5.24 -2.76
CA MET A 304 -25.93 5.51 -2.49
C MET A 304 -26.79 4.26 -2.61
N ALA A 305 -26.51 3.41 -3.62
CA ALA A 305 -27.23 2.16 -3.78
C ALA A 305 -26.93 1.19 -2.63
N VAL A 306 -25.68 1.11 -2.18
CA VAL A 306 -25.29 0.30 -1.02
C VAL A 306 -26.01 0.76 0.24
N VAL A 307 -25.97 2.06 0.58
CA VAL A 307 -26.64 2.57 1.77
C VAL A 307 -28.15 2.40 1.69
N GLY A 308 -28.75 2.61 0.51
CA GLY A 308 -30.18 2.38 0.28
C GLY A 308 -30.56 0.92 0.58
N SER A 309 -29.78 -0.05 0.07
CA SER A 309 -29.96 -1.47 0.34
C SER A 309 -29.81 -1.81 1.83
N MET A 310 -28.78 -1.28 2.49
CA MET A 310 -28.50 -1.50 3.91
C MET A 310 -29.63 -0.95 4.79
N VAL A 311 -30.08 0.30 4.55
CA VAL A 311 -31.16 0.92 5.31
C VAL A 311 -32.48 0.18 5.06
N ARG A 312 -32.76 -0.27 3.84
CA ARG A 312 -33.93 -1.06 3.53
C ARG A 312 -33.94 -2.37 4.31
N LYS A 313 -32.83 -3.12 4.29
CA LYS A 313 -32.67 -4.37 5.07
C LYS A 313 -32.95 -4.14 6.58
N TYR A 314 -32.43 -3.05 7.13
CA TYR A 314 -32.69 -2.65 8.52
C TYR A 314 -34.17 -2.36 8.78
N ARG A 315 -34.85 -1.64 7.88
CA ARG A 315 -36.25 -1.25 8.02
C ARG A 315 -37.20 -2.44 7.84
N ASP A 316 -36.89 -3.34 6.91
CA ASP A 316 -37.64 -4.57 6.70
C ASP A 316 -37.58 -5.44 7.97
N ARG A 317 -36.39 -5.62 8.57
CA ARG A 317 -36.23 -6.29 9.87
C ARG A 317 -37.05 -5.60 10.98
N ALA A 318 -37.02 -4.27 11.06
CA ALA A 318 -37.75 -3.48 12.03
C ALA A 318 -39.28 -3.55 11.82
N ALA A 319 -39.75 -3.91 10.63
CA ALA A 319 -41.16 -4.12 10.32
C ALA A 319 -41.67 -5.47 10.78
N LEU A 320 -40.82 -6.46 11.07
CA LEU A 320 -41.16 -7.79 11.56
C LEU A 320 -41.49 -7.83 13.06
N VAL A 321 -42.13 -6.79 13.59
CA VAL A 321 -42.56 -6.72 15.00
C VAL A 321 -43.73 -7.65 15.22
N GLU A 322 -43.65 -8.49 16.25
CA GLU A 322 -44.76 -9.41 16.65
C GLU A 322 -45.97 -8.64 17.18
N GLY A 323 -47.16 -9.22 17.05
CA GLY A 323 -48.40 -8.66 17.58
C GLY A 323 -49.07 -7.61 16.72
N GLN A 324 -48.64 -7.45 15.46
CA GLN A 324 -49.33 -6.57 14.51
C GLN A 324 -50.71 -7.12 14.15
N LEU A 325 -51.69 -6.18 14.03
CA LEU A 325 -53.05 -6.56 13.67
C LEU A 325 -53.11 -7.01 12.18
N PRO A 326 -53.88 -8.07 11.86
CA PRO A 326 -54.12 -8.47 10.49
C PRO A 326 -54.66 -7.32 9.65
N GLY A 327 -54.04 -7.06 8.49
CA GLY A 327 -54.35 -5.95 7.58
C GLY A 327 -53.78 -4.58 7.98
N HIS A 328 -53.00 -4.53 9.09
CA HIS A 328 -52.30 -3.32 9.55
C HIS A 328 -50.80 -3.59 9.79
N GLN A 329 -50.24 -4.50 9.02
CA GLN A 329 -48.82 -4.76 9.06
C GLN A 329 -48.05 -3.51 8.61
N ARG A 330 -46.91 -3.26 9.24
CA ARG A 330 -46.02 -2.16 8.86
C ARG A 330 -45.41 -2.47 7.50
N GLU A 331 -45.75 -1.66 6.52
CA GLU A 331 -45.10 -1.68 5.20
C GLU A 331 -43.90 -0.72 5.16
N VAL A 332 -42.85 -1.15 4.52
CA VAL A 332 -41.66 -0.31 4.28
C VAL A 332 -41.79 0.27 2.87
N PRO A 333 -41.84 1.59 2.71
CA PRO A 333 -41.96 2.21 1.40
C PRO A 333 -40.74 1.89 0.54
N ALA A 334 -40.92 1.90 -0.78
CA ALA A 334 -39.82 1.74 -1.73
C ALA A 334 -39.08 3.06 -1.98
N ASP A 335 -39.80 4.18 -1.87
CA ASP A 335 -39.24 5.51 -2.17
C ASP A 335 -38.53 6.12 -0.95
N TRP A 336 -37.29 6.52 -1.15
CA TRP A 336 -36.41 7.09 -0.14
C TRP A 336 -35.67 8.30 -0.68
N VAL A 337 -35.07 9.07 0.22
CA VAL A 337 -34.15 10.15 -0.13
C VAL A 337 -32.86 9.92 0.66
N VAL A 338 -31.75 9.79 -0.04
CA VAL A 338 -30.41 9.89 0.56
C VAL A 338 -30.04 11.36 0.62
N VAL A 339 -29.55 11.81 1.76
CA VAL A 339 -29.06 13.18 1.95
C VAL A 339 -27.56 13.11 2.12
N ASP A 340 -26.82 13.70 1.20
CA ASP A 340 -25.38 13.81 1.21
C ASP A 340 -24.99 15.30 1.31
N GLY A 341 -24.49 15.72 2.47
CA GLY A 341 -24.29 17.13 2.76
C GLY A 341 -25.60 17.93 2.60
N ASP A 342 -25.64 18.84 1.63
CA ASP A 342 -26.80 19.66 1.28
C ASP A 342 -27.57 19.12 0.05
N GLU A 343 -27.16 18.00 -0.51
CA GLU A 343 -27.77 17.40 -1.70
C GLU A 343 -28.79 16.31 -1.34
N TYR A 344 -29.84 16.22 -2.13
CA TYR A 344 -30.96 15.31 -1.94
C TYR A 344 -31.10 14.37 -3.13
N HIS A 345 -30.87 13.08 -2.90
CA HIS A 345 -30.85 12.04 -3.94
C HIS A 345 -32.06 11.12 -3.78
N PRO A 346 -33.12 11.27 -4.57
CA PRO A 346 -34.25 10.35 -4.57
C PRO A 346 -33.80 8.96 -5.07
N ILE A 347 -34.16 7.92 -4.32
CA ILE A 347 -33.90 6.54 -4.70
C ILE A 347 -35.17 5.72 -4.51
N ASN A 348 -35.32 4.68 -5.34
CA ASN A 348 -36.35 3.65 -5.14
C ASN A 348 -35.70 2.32 -4.86
N VAL A 349 -36.03 1.66 -3.75
CA VAL A 349 -35.38 0.44 -3.26
C VAL A 349 -36.37 -0.71 -3.20
N VAL A 350 -36.21 -1.67 -4.09
CA VAL A 350 -37.09 -2.84 -4.24
C VAL A 350 -36.40 -4.10 -3.77
N PRO A 351 -36.99 -4.88 -2.84
CA PRO A 351 -36.45 -6.17 -2.42
C PRO A 351 -36.38 -7.16 -3.57
N MET A 352 -35.26 -7.84 -3.67
CA MET A 352 -35.00 -8.91 -4.63
C MET A 352 -34.33 -10.09 -3.93
N GLU A 353 -34.22 -11.22 -4.61
CA GLU A 353 -33.49 -12.36 -4.08
C GLU A 353 -32.03 -12.02 -3.81
N GLY A 354 -31.58 -12.25 -2.59
CA GLY A 354 -30.21 -11.96 -2.14
C GLY A 354 -29.87 -10.47 -1.94
N GLY A 355 -30.85 -9.54 -2.02
CA GLY A 355 -30.58 -8.11 -1.82
C GLY A 355 -31.68 -7.18 -2.30
N HIS A 356 -31.30 -6.12 -2.98
CA HIS A 356 -32.21 -5.07 -3.47
C HIS A 356 -31.80 -4.57 -4.84
N ASP A 357 -32.79 -4.18 -5.64
CA ASP A 357 -32.57 -3.32 -6.79
C ASP A 357 -32.84 -1.88 -6.37
N VAL A 358 -31.85 -1.00 -6.59
CA VAL A 358 -31.91 0.41 -6.23
C VAL A 358 -31.93 1.24 -7.50
N VAL A 359 -32.97 2.05 -7.69
CA VAL A 359 -33.06 2.96 -8.83
C VAL A 359 -32.66 4.36 -8.36
N HIS A 360 -31.68 4.94 -9.04
CA HIS A 360 -31.22 6.30 -8.84
C HIS A 360 -30.95 6.96 -10.21
N ASP A 361 -31.48 8.15 -10.42
CA ASP A 361 -31.37 8.93 -11.67
C ASP A 361 -31.66 8.12 -12.95
N GLY A 362 -32.67 7.23 -12.88
CA GLY A 362 -33.10 6.38 -13.99
C GLY A 362 -32.22 5.15 -14.24
N SER A 363 -31.14 4.98 -13.52
CA SER A 363 -30.26 3.80 -13.55
C SER A 363 -30.64 2.82 -12.44
N THR A 364 -30.50 1.52 -12.71
CA THR A 364 -30.76 0.46 -11.72
C THR A 364 -29.44 -0.16 -11.26
N TYR A 365 -29.27 -0.23 -9.97
CA TYR A 365 -28.12 -0.85 -9.29
C TYR A 365 -28.58 -2.12 -8.58
N ALA A 366 -28.17 -3.28 -9.08
CA ALA A 366 -28.50 -4.57 -8.48
C ALA A 366 -27.54 -4.88 -7.33
N VAL A 367 -27.92 -4.52 -6.12
CA VAL A 367 -27.12 -4.74 -4.91
C VAL A 367 -27.41 -6.10 -4.32
N ARG A 368 -26.40 -6.95 -4.17
CA ARG A 368 -26.50 -8.30 -3.57
C ARG A 368 -25.48 -8.46 -2.45
N SER A 369 -25.93 -8.82 -1.25
CA SER A 369 -25.06 -8.93 -0.09
C SER A 369 -25.76 -9.68 1.05
N ASP A 370 -24.98 -10.46 1.79
CA ASP A 370 -25.36 -11.06 3.07
C ASP A 370 -25.06 -10.14 4.27
N TRP A 371 -24.59 -8.90 4.04
CA TRP A 371 -24.31 -7.93 5.10
C TRP A 371 -25.43 -7.84 6.13
N GLU A 372 -25.07 -7.87 7.41
CA GLU A 372 -25.99 -7.74 8.51
C GLU A 372 -25.78 -6.44 9.29
N PHE A 373 -26.85 -5.93 9.85
CA PHE A 373 -26.81 -4.71 10.66
C PHE A 373 -25.84 -4.85 11.84
N GLY A 374 -24.88 -3.91 11.93
CA GLY A 374 -23.81 -3.89 12.92
C GLY A 374 -22.45 -4.32 12.40
N GLN A 375 -22.37 -4.94 11.22
CA GLN A 375 -21.11 -5.19 10.56
C GLN A 375 -20.54 -3.87 10.02
N GLN A 376 -19.24 -3.64 10.23
CA GLN A 376 -18.53 -2.43 9.82
C GLN A 376 -17.96 -2.51 8.40
N LEU A 377 -18.13 -3.64 7.74
CA LEU A 377 -17.74 -3.85 6.36
C LEU A 377 -18.94 -4.41 5.60
N PHE A 378 -19.39 -3.70 4.58
CA PHE A 378 -20.28 -4.21 3.57
C PHE A 378 -19.44 -4.96 2.52
N ASN A 379 -19.71 -6.25 2.35
CA ASN A 379 -19.20 -7.05 1.27
C ASN A 379 -20.37 -7.48 0.40
N GLY A 380 -20.26 -7.28 -0.91
CA GLY A 380 -21.33 -7.65 -1.82
C GLY A 380 -20.98 -7.37 -3.26
N THR A 381 -22.01 -7.37 -4.11
CA THR A 381 -21.85 -6.96 -5.51
C THR A 381 -22.86 -5.87 -5.84
N VAL A 382 -22.45 -4.98 -6.75
CA VAL A 382 -23.34 -4.02 -7.42
C VAL A 382 -23.23 -4.27 -8.92
N ASN A 383 -24.34 -4.61 -9.57
CA ASN A 383 -24.39 -5.01 -10.98
C ASN A 383 -23.44 -6.19 -11.32
N GLY A 384 -23.13 -7.04 -10.34
CA GLY A 384 -22.25 -8.20 -10.50
C GLY A 384 -20.75 -7.92 -10.23
N GLU A 385 -20.36 -6.67 -10.04
CA GLU A 385 -19.00 -6.28 -9.66
C GLU A 385 -18.84 -6.31 -8.14
N GLU A 386 -17.72 -6.84 -7.64
CA GLU A 386 -17.42 -6.86 -6.21
C GLU A 386 -17.27 -5.45 -5.64
N VAL A 387 -17.92 -5.21 -4.51
CA VAL A 387 -17.91 -3.92 -3.82
C VAL A 387 -17.68 -4.14 -2.32
N HIS A 388 -16.68 -3.45 -1.79
CA HIS A 388 -16.34 -3.43 -0.38
C HIS A 388 -16.46 -2.00 0.14
N VAL A 389 -17.30 -1.78 1.15
CA VAL A 389 -17.54 -0.46 1.72
C VAL A 389 -17.41 -0.54 3.23
N GLN A 390 -16.53 0.27 3.80
CA GLN A 390 -16.47 0.42 5.24
C GLN A 390 -17.68 1.23 5.72
N VAL A 391 -18.28 0.80 6.81
CA VAL A 391 -19.51 1.37 7.33
C VAL A 391 -19.31 1.82 8.77
N THR A 392 -19.54 3.10 9.02
CA THR A 392 -19.65 3.64 10.37
C THR A 392 -21.05 4.27 10.51
N ARG A 393 -21.66 4.11 11.68
CA ARG A 393 -22.99 4.64 11.93
C ARG A 393 -23.03 5.42 13.25
N ASP A 394 -23.52 6.64 13.19
CA ASP A 394 -23.85 7.43 14.35
C ASP A 394 -25.32 7.88 14.27
N GLY A 395 -26.16 7.25 15.09
CA GLY A 395 -27.60 7.49 15.06
C GLY A 395 -28.24 7.16 13.71
N GLN A 396 -28.57 8.17 12.93
CA GLN A 396 -29.16 8.04 11.59
C GLN A 396 -28.18 8.39 10.46
N ILE A 397 -26.98 8.82 10.81
CA ILE A 397 -25.93 9.17 9.86
C ILE A 397 -25.09 7.92 9.60
N TYR A 398 -24.83 7.65 8.34
CA TYR A 398 -23.89 6.62 7.88
C TYR A 398 -22.69 7.32 7.25
N THR A 399 -21.50 6.97 7.68
CA THR A 399 -20.26 7.29 6.98
C THR A 399 -19.82 6.05 6.25
N LEU A 400 -19.62 6.18 4.96
CA LEU A 400 -19.27 5.08 4.06
C LEU A 400 -17.93 5.40 3.41
N ALA A 401 -16.94 4.52 3.56
CA ALA A 401 -15.63 4.72 2.96
C ALA A 401 -15.31 3.63 1.94
N ARG A 402 -14.85 4.05 0.75
CA ARG A 402 -14.41 3.20 -0.35
C ARG A 402 -13.38 3.94 -1.20
N GLY A 403 -12.37 3.24 -1.71
CA GLY A 403 -11.31 3.85 -2.54
C GLY A 403 -10.51 4.94 -1.83
N GLY A 404 -10.57 4.99 -0.49
CA GLY A 404 -9.97 6.04 0.33
C GLY A 404 -10.85 7.27 0.56
N SER A 405 -12.02 7.39 -0.10
CA SER A 405 -12.99 8.47 0.13
C SER A 405 -14.02 8.09 1.21
N GLU A 406 -14.46 9.08 1.98
CA GLU A 406 -15.54 8.99 2.98
C GLU A 406 -16.71 9.86 2.60
#